data_fda2b026c5b63cfb50257711a559d4fb
#
_entry.id   fda2b026c5b63cfb50257711a559d4fb
#
_cell.length_a   1.000
_cell.length_b   1.000
_cell.length_c   1.000
_cell.angle_alpha   90.00
_cell.angle_beta   90.00
_cell.angle_gamma   90.00
#
_symmetry.space_group_name_H-M   'P 1'
#
loop_
_entity.id
_entity.type
_entity.pdbx_description
1 polymer ?
#
loop_
_entity_poly.entity_id
_entity_poly.type
_entity_poly.pdbx_seq_one_letter_code
_entity_poly.pdbx_strand_id
1 'polypeptide(L)'
;MSAPANFNGQAPFIDPNDTAMLLIDHQSGLFQVVKDMEMTVLRKHATALAKMATLCKMPVITTASVPQGPNGPLIPEIHESAPHAQYVARTGQINAWDNPDFVAAVKATGRKTLIIAGTVTSVCMAFPAISAVQEGYKVFAVVDASGTYSKMAQEITLARIVQAGVVPVDTAAVASELQKTWHRPDAQQWAHIYELVFPPYQLLIESYAKAQDVLKNNERLDSERS
;
A
#
# COMPACT_ATOMS: atom_id res chain seq x y z
N MET A 1 -6.66 13.65 28.52
CA MET A 1 -6.79 12.56 27.55
C MET A 1 -6.37 13.12 26.19
N SER A 2 -5.35 12.54 25.56
CA SER A 2 -4.99 12.91 24.18
C SER A 2 -6.16 12.53 23.26
N ALA A 3 -6.62 13.45 22.43
CA ALA A 3 -7.59 13.12 21.40
C ALA A 3 -7.00 12.03 20.48
N PRO A 4 -7.78 11.02 20.05
CA PRO A 4 -7.32 10.08 19.05
C PRO A 4 -6.88 10.87 17.81
N ALA A 5 -5.69 10.56 17.30
CA ALA A 5 -5.13 11.26 16.15
C ALA A 5 -6.17 11.33 15.03
N ASN A 6 -6.57 12.53 14.64
CA ASN A 6 -7.36 12.87 13.46
C ASN A 6 -8.67 12.12 13.15
N PHE A 7 -9.20 11.33 14.05
CA PHE A 7 -10.42 10.56 13.77
C PHE A 7 -11.70 11.20 14.34
N ASN A 8 -11.61 12.39 14.96
CA ASN A 8 -12.78 13.11 15.53
C ASN A 8 -13.70 12.20 16.34
N GLY A 9 -13.16 11.29 17.14
CA GLY A 9 -13.90 10.31 17.92
C GLY A 9 -14.43 9.10 17.13
N GLN A 10 -14.17 9.01 15.84
CA GLN A 10 -14.51 7.84 15.02
C GLN A 10 -13.45 6.74 15.18
N ALA A 11 -13.84 5.48 14.96
CA ALA A 11 -12.89 4.36 14.97
C ALA A 11 -11.83 4.53 13.86
N PRO A 12 -10.56 4.30 14.18
CA PRO A 12 -9.44 4.46 13.25
C PRO A 12 -9.31 3.27 12.29
N PHE A 13 -10.38 2.88 11.61
CA PHE A 13 -10.42 1.80 10.63
C PHE A 13 -10.62 2.34 9.22
N ILE A 14 -10.15 1.55 8.22
CA ILE A 14 -10.29 1.84 6.80
C ILE A 14 -11.69 1.43 6.33
N ASP A 15 -12.45 2.38 5.80
CA ASP A 15 -13.67 2.07 5.04
C ASP A 15 -13.36 2.13 3.53
N PRO A 16 -13.41 0.99 2.81
CA PRO A 16 -13.11 0.97 1.38
C PRO A 16 -14.04 1.88 0.55
N ASN A 17 -15.25 2.16 1.04
CA ASN A 17 -16.21 3.02 0.33
C ASN A 17 -15.93 4.52 0.49
N ASP A 18 -15.11 4.92 1.46
CA ASP A 18 -14.70 6.31 1.70
C ASP A 18 -13.19 6.51 1.55
N THR A 19 -12.49 5.58 0.90
CA THR A 19 -11.04 5.60 0.81
C THR A 19 -10.54 5.72 -0.64
N ALA A 20 -9.47 6.49 -0.85
CA ALA A 20 -8.67 6.48 -2.07
C ALA A 20 -7.24 6.03 -1.77
N MET A 21 -6.60 5.38 -2.76
CA MET A 21 -5.22 4.89 -2.69
C MET A 21 -4.29 5.87 -3.42
N LEU A 22 -3.25 6.34 -2.75
CA LEU A 22 -2.21 7.19 -3.33
C LEU A 22 -0.88 6.42 -3.36
N LEU A 23 -0.36 6.14 -4.56
CA LEU A 23 0.91 5.47 -4.78
C LEU A 23 1.89 6.45 -5.41
N ILE A 24 2.81 6.97 -4.59
CA ILE A 24 3.63 8.14 -4.89
C ILE A 24 5.08 7.73 -5.10
N ASP A 25 5.64 8.06 -6.27
CA ASP A 25 7.08 7.91 -6.55
C ASP A 25 7.62 6.48 -6.38
N HIS A 26 6.82 5.46 -6.66
CA HIS A 26 7.31 4.07 -6.74
C HIS A 26 8.12 3.89 -8.03
N GLN A 27 9.25 4.60 -8.09
CA GLN A 27 10.10 4.74 -9.27
C GLN A 27 11.31 3.81 -9.20
N SER A 28 11.68 3.24 -10.34
CA SER A 28 12.75 2.24 -10.44
C SER A 28 14.12 2.72 -9.94
N GLY A 29 14.44 4.00 -10.12
CA GLY A 29 15.66 4.62 -9.60
C GLY A 29 15.60 4.83 -8.08
N LEU A 30 14.47 5.33 -7.56
CA LEU A 30 14.31 5.54 -6.12
C LEU A 30 14.35 4.25 -5.32
N PHE A 31 13.91 3.13 -5.87
CA PHE A 31 14.01 1.83 -5.20
C PHE A 31 15.44 1.44 -4.85
N GLN A 32 16.42 1.89 -5.65
CA GLN A 32 17.83 1.55 -5.43
C GLN A 32 18.44 2.25 -4.19
N VAL A 33 17.83 3.33 -3.70
CA VAL A 33 18.31 4.03 -2.49
C VAL A 33 17.71 3.45 -1.21
N VAL A 34 16.73 2.55 -1.30
CA VAL A 34 16.11 1.90 -0.14
C VAL A 34 17.10 0.96 0.54
N LYS A 35 17.23 1.07 1.88
CA LYS A 35 18.17 0.29 2.70
C LYS A 35 17.56 -0.24 4.00
N ASP A 36 16.33 0.10 4.31
CA ASP A 36 15.62 -0.34 5.51
C ASP A 36 14.81 -1.63 5.28
N MET A 37 14.63 -2.03 4.02
CA MET A 37 13.96 -3.27 3.63
C MET A 37 14.51 -3.80 2.30
N GLU A 38 14.19 -5.04 1.99
CA GLU A 38 14.50 -5.65 0.69
C GLU A 38 13.67 -5.01 -0.44
N MET A 39 14.30 -4.61 -1.53
CA MET A 39 13.66 -3.96 -2.67
C MET A 39 12.56 -4.84 -3.29
N THR A 40 12.75 -6.16 -3.32
CA THR A 40 11.77 -7.11 -3.84
C THR A 40 10.52 -7.18 -2.98
N VAL A 41 10.65 -7.00 -1.67
CA VAL A 41 9.52 -6.92 -0.72
C VAL A 41 8.75 -5.62 -0.95
N LEU A 42 9.43 -4.48 -0.99
CA LEU A 42 8.83 -3.18 -1.29
C LEU A 42 8.01 -3.22 -2.58
N ARG A 43 8.59 -3.79 -3.66
CA ARG A 43 7.94 -3.91 -4.96
C ARG A 43 6.66 -4.74 -4.89
N LYS A 44 6.70 -5.87 -4.17
CA LYS A 44 5.53 -6.73 -3.96
C LYS A 44 4.44 -6.04 -3.14
N HIS A 45 4.80 -5.30 -2.10
CA HIS A 45 3.85 -4.59 -1.25
C HIS A 45 3.16 -3.45 -2.01
N ALA A 46 3.89 -2.65 -2.78
CA ALA A 46 3.30 -1.63 -3.65
C ALA A 46 2.33 -2.26 -4.68
N THR A 47 2.71 -3.39 -5.28
CA THR A 47 1.85 -4.17 -6.18
C THR A 47 0.59 -4.68 -5.47
N ALA A 48 0.74 -5.20 -4.24
CA ALA A 48 -0.39 -5.69 -3.44
C ALA A 48 -1.41 -4.57 -3.15
N LEU A 49 -0.94 -3.37 -2.79
CA LEU A 49 -1.82 -2.21 -2.60
C LEU A 49 -2.63 -1.88 -3.86
N ALA A 50 -2.00 -1.88 -5.04
CA ALA A 50 -2.69 -1.65 -6.30
C ALA A 50 -3.77 -2.73 -6.59
N LYS A 51 -3.46 -4.01 -6.31
CA LYS A 51 -4.42 -5.12 -6.43
C LYS A 51 -5.58 -4.98 -5.46
N MET A 52 -5.32 -4.64 -4.19
CA MET A 52 -6.37 -4.39 -3.19
C MET A 52 -7.32 -3.28 -3.63
N ALA A 53 -6.77 -2.17 -4.13
CA ALA A 53 -7.57 -1.06 -4.62
C ALA A 53 -8.48 -1.47 -5.78
N THR A 54 -7.99 -2.32 -6.68
CA THR A 54 -8.76 -2.86 -7.80
C THR A 54 -9.90 -3.78 -7.31
N LEU A 55 -9.62 -4.70 -6.39
CA LEU A 55 -10.66 -5.57 -5.82
C LEU A 55 -11.75 -4.77 -5.09
N CYS A 56 -11.36 -3.71 -4.40
CA CYS A 56 -12.29 -2.83 -3.68
C CYS A 56 -12.94 -1.75 -4.57
N LYS A 57 -12.62 -1.69 -5.87
CA LYS A 57 -13.04 -0.62 -6.79
C LYS A 57 -12.74 0.78 -6.23
N MET A 58 -11.61 0.91 -5.56
CA MET A 58 -11.16 2.13 -4.91
C MET A 58 -10.48 3.04 -5.92
N PRO A 59 -10.70 4.36 -5.89
CA PRO A 59 -9.90 5.30 -6.70
C PRO A 59 -8.41 5.17 -6.39
N VAL A 60 -7.58 5.17 -7.43
CA VAL A 60 -6.13 5.12 -7.32
C VAL A 60 -5.54 6.33 -8.03
N ILE A 61 -4.72 7.10 -7.32
CA ILE A 61 -3.94 8.20 -7.89
C ILE A 61 -2.46 7.82 -7.81
N THR A 62 -1.77 7.91 -8.92
CA THR A 62 -0.33 7.69 -9.01
C THR A 62 0.36 8.94 -9.49
N THR A 63 1.61 9.13 -9.07
CA THR A 63 2.45 10.23 -9.55
C THR A 63 3.92 9.85 -9.50
N ALA A 64 4.74 10.52 -10.32
CA ALA A 64 6.19 10.36 -10.34
C ALA A 64 6.88 11.73 -10.38
N SER A 65 8.00 11.83 -9.67
CA SER A 65 8.86 13.01 -9.67
C SER A 65 9.95 12.86 -10.73
N VAL A 66 9.89 13.67 -11.79
CA VAL A 66 10.89 13.71 -12.87
C VAL A 66 11.23 12.29 -13.40
N PRO A 67 10.26 11.56 -13.99
CA PRO A 67 10.46 10.15 -14.37
C PRO A 67 11.50 9.95 -15.49
N GLN A 68 11.86 10.98 -16.22
CA GLN A 68 12.92 10.98 -17.23
C GLN A 68 14.33 11.26 -16.64
N GLY A 69 14.41 11.56 -15.35
CA GLY A 69 15.66 11.78 -14.61
C GLY A 69 16.15 10.55 -13.88
N PRO A 70 17.09 10.71 -12.92
CA PRO A 70 17.67 9.62 -12.15
C PRO A 70 16.67 8.78 -11.33
N ASN A 71 15.51 9.37 -10.98
CA ASN A 71 14.45 8.65 -10.26
C ASN A 71 13.84 7.52 -11.10
N GLY A 72 13.90 7.63 -12.43
CA GLY A 72 13.34 6.66 -13.36
C GLY A 72 11.79 6.66 -13.40
N PRO A 73 11.19 5.82 -14.23
CA PRO A 73 9.74 5.66 -14.31
C PRO A 73 9.17 4.89 -13.12
N LEU A 74 7.84 4.97 -12.94
CA LEU A 74 7.10 4.08 -12.03
C LEU A 74 7.31 2.62 -12.42
N ILE A 75 7.28 1.74 -11.43
CA ILE A 75 7.28 0.30 -11.69
C ILE A 75 6.00 -0.09 -12.42
N PRO A 76 6.07 -0.92 -13.47
CA PRO A 76 4.91 -1.24 -14.32
C PRO A 76 3.81 -1.99 -13.58
N GLU A 77 4.15 -2.79 -12.58
CA GLU A 77 3.21 -3.65 -11.84
C GLU A 77 2.08 -2.88 -11.17
N ILE A 78 2.28 -1.59 -10.84
CA ILE A 78 1.23 -0.76 -10.24
C ILE A 78 0.10 -0.56 -11.24
N HIS A 79 0.39 -0.13 -12.47
CA HIS A 79 -0.61 0.12 -13.50
C HIS A 79 -1.15 -1.17 -14.11
N GLU A 80 -0.36 -2.23 -14.16
CA GLU A 80 -0.84 -3.57 -14.53
C GLU A 80 -1.86 -4.11 -13.52
N SER A 81 -1.67 -3.83 -12.23
CA SER A 81 -2.55 -4.25 -11.14
C SER A 81 -3.73 -3.31 -10.90
N ALA A 82 -3.60 -2.04 -11.24
CA ALA A 82 -4.64 -1.02 -11.14
C ALA A 82 -4.74 -0.21 -12.46
N PRO A 83 -5.26 -0.82 -13.56
CA PRO A 83 -5.34 -0.16 -14.86
C PRO A 83 -6.27 1.06 -14.88
N HIS A 84 -7.11 1.22 -13.86
CA HIS A 84 -7.97 2.38 -13.66
C HIS A 84 -7.28 3.53 -12.91
N ALA A 85 -6.00 3.37 -12.51
CA ALA A 85 -5.28 4.39 -11.79
C ALA A 85 -5.10 5.66 -12.64
N GLN A 86 -5.42 6.81 -12.05
CA GLN A 86 -5.15 8.10 -12.66
C GLN A 86 -3.70 8.50 -12.38
N TYR A 87 -2.90 8.59 -13.43
CA TYR A 87 -1.54 9.14 -13.34
C TYR A 87 -1.56 10.65 -13.42
N VAL A 88 -0.87 11.33 -12.50
CA VAL A 88 -0.67 12.78 -12.50
C VAL A 88 0.82 13.07 -12.62
N ALA A 89 1.21 13.73 -13.72
CA ALA A 89 2.59 14.15 -13.94
C ALA A 89 2.97 15.31 -13.01
N ARG A 90 4.20 15.26 -12.49
CA ARG A 90 4.79 16.38 -11.73
C ARG A 90 6.04 16.90 -12.42
N THR A 91 6.32 18.19 -12.24
CA THR A 91 7.46 18.86 -12.85
C THR A 91 8.64 19.04 -11.90
N GLY A 92 8.69 18.26 -10.82
CA GLY A 92 9.80 18.23 -9.87
C GLY A 92 9.45 18.65 -8.44
N GLN A 93 8.18 18.88 -8.12
CA GLN A 93 7.76 19.11 -6.74
C GLN A 93 8.14 17.90 -5.87
N ILE A 94 8.87 18.17 -4.81
CA ILE A 94 9.32 17.13 -3.86
C ILE A 94 8.14 16.59 -3.07
N ASN A 95 7.33 17.47 -2.51
CA ASN A 95 6.05 17.11 -1.94
C ASN A 95 5.00 17.02 -3.06
N ALA A 96 4.39 15.86 -3.26
CA ALA A 96 3.34 15.72 -4.27
C ALA A 96 2.15 16.67 -4.00
N TRP A 97 1.91 17.05 -2.75
CA TRP A 97 0.85 17.99 -2.37
C TRP A 97 1.10 19.43 -2.84
N ASP A 98 2.34 19.80 -3.20
CA ASP A 98 2.67 21.09 -3.78
C ASP A 98 2.31 21.17 -5.27
N ASN A 99 1.85 20.07 -5.87
CA ASN A 99 1.36 20.04 -7.25
C ASN A 99 -0.18 20.21 -7.24
N PRO A 100 -0.72 21.29 -7.83
CA PRO A 100 -2.15 21.56 -7.78
C PRO A 100 -2.99 20.52 -8.55
N ASP A 101 -2.46 19.93 -9.62
CA ASP A 101 -3.18 18.91 -10.39
C ASP A 101 -3.28 17.60 -9.60
N PHE A 102 -2.23 17.26 -8.83
CA PHE A 102 -2.29 16.10 -7.93
C PHE A 102 -3.35 16.28 -6.84
N VAL A 103 -3.35 17.44 -6.18
CA VAL A 103 -4.36 17.77 -5.16
C VAL A 103 -5.76 17.79 -5.77
N ALA A 104 -5.94 18.34 -6.95
CA ALA A 104 -7.21 18.35 -7.65
C ALA A 104 -7.71 16.94 -7.97
N ALA A 105 -6.81 16.05 -8.44
CA ALA A 105 -7.15 14.64 -8.68
C ALA A 105 -7.58 13.91 -7.39
N VAL A 106 -6.86 14.13 -6.27
CA VAL A 106 -7.26 13.57 -4.97
C VAL A 106 -8.62 14.07 -4.54
N LYS A 107 -8.88 15.38 -4.60
CA LYS A 107 -10.17 16.00 -4.26
C LYS A 107 -11.32 15.50 -5.14
N ALA A 108 -11.05 15.27 -6.42
CA ALA A 108 -12.04 14.77 -7.37
C ALA A 108 -12.54 13.35 -7.04
N THR A 109 -11.77 12.55 -6.26
CA THR A 109 -12.23 11.24 -5.77
C THR A 109 -13.43 11.34 -4.83
N GLY A 110 -13.65 12.48 -4.19
CA GLY A 110 -14.69 12.72 -3.18
C GLY A 110 -14.49 11.93 -1.87
N ARG A 111 -13.34 11.24 -1.71
CA ARG A 111 -13.03 10.41 -0.53
C ARG A 111 -12.47 11.26 0.60
N LYS A 112 -12.69 10.85 1.84
CA LYS A 112 -12.21 11.53 3.05
C LYS A 112 -11.09 10.79 3.75
N THR A 113 -10.84 9.55 3.35
CA THR A 113 -9.79 8.69 3.87
C THR A 113 -8.78 8.40 2.76
N LEU A 114 -7.50 8.46 3.09
CA LEU A 114 -6.41 8.19 2.15
C LEU A 114 -5.51 7.07 2.69
N ILE A 115 -5.23 6.09 1.88
CA ILE A 115 -4.11 5.16 2.07
C ILE A 115 -2.97 5.68 1.22
N ILE A 116 -1.83 5.99 1.85
CA ILE A 116 -0.69 6.60 1.18
C ILE A 116 0.53 5.69 1.32
N ALA A 117 1.16 5.37 0.20
CA ALA A 117 2.49 4.77 0.15
C ALA A 117 3.36 5.55 -0.83
N GLY A 118 4.67 5.63 -0.57
CA GLY A 118 5.57 6.40 -1.45
C GLY A 118 7.04 6.23 -1.13
N THR A 119 7.86 6.10 -2.14
CA THR A 119 9.30 5.91 -2.04
C THR A 119 10.02 7.24 -2.33
N VAL A 120 10.66 7.83 -1.30
CA VAL A 120 11.06 7.24 -0.01
C VAL A 120 10.08 7.65 1.11
N THR A 121 10.01 6.80 2.14
CA THR A 121 9.13 7.00 3.31
C THR A 121 9.23 8.39 3.92
N SER A 122 10.46 8.90 4.12
CA SER A 122 10.72 10.17 4.82
C SER A 122 10.31 11.43 4.03
N VAL A 123 10.02 11.30 2.74
CA VAL A 123 9.72 12.42 1.84
C VAL A 123 8.43 12.15 1.08
N CYS A 124 8.47 11.25 0.09
CA CYS A 124 7.38 11.04 -0.86
C CYS A 124 6.12 10.45 -0.21
N MET A 125 6.25 9.71 0.88
CA MET A 125 5.11 9.27 1.70
C MET A 125 4.77 10.31 2.78
N ALA A 126 5.76 10.74 3.59
CA ALA A 126 5.52 11.53 4.79
C ALA A 126 4.97 12.93 4.48
N PHE A 127 5.50 13.64 3.48
CA PHE A 127 5.10 15.02 3.22
C PHE A 127 3.65 15.09 2.71
N PRO A 128 3.23 14.33 1.69
CA PRO A 128 1.83 14.31 1.28
C PRO A 128 0.88 13.84 2.39
N ALA A 129 1.31 12.87 3.21
CA ALA A 129 0.50 12.38 4.32
C ALA A 129 0.23 13.48 5.36
N ILE A 130 1.27 14.24 5.75
CA ILE A 130 1.13 15.37 6.68
C ILE A 130 0.27 16.48 6.06
N SER A 131 0.48 16.82 4.80
CA SER A 131 -0.30 17.84 4.11
C SER A 131 -1.78 17.46 4.00
N ALA A 132 -2.08 16.20 3.69
CA ALA A 132 -3.44 15.70 3.63
C ALA A 132 -4.15 15.78 4.99
N VAL A 133 -3.46 15.43 6.07
CA VAL A 133 -3.99 15.57 7.44
C VAL A 133 -4.35 17.02 7.75
N GLN A 134 -3.50 17.99 7.35
CA GLN A 134 -3.77 19.42 7.54
C GLN A 134 -5.02 19.89 6.78
N GLU A 135 -5.35 19.24 5.66
CA GLU A 135 -6.58 19.50 4.90
C GLU A 135 -7.81 18.69 5.40
N GLY A 136 -7.66 17.95 6.50
CA GLY A 136 -8.77 17.26 7.17
C GLY A 136 -9.03 15.82 6.69
N TYR A 137 -8.13 15.25 5.88
CA TYR A 137 -8.22 13.83 5.53
C TYR A 137 -7.83 12.92 6.71
N LYS A 138 -8.45 11.75 6.77
CA LYS A 138 -7.91 10.61 7.53
C LYS A 138 -6.82 9.94 6.70
N VAL A 139 -5.64 9.75 7.27
CA VAL A 139 -4.51 9.25 6.51
C VAL A 139 -3.90 8.02 7.17
N PHE A 140 -3.85 6.94 6.42
CA PHE A 140 -3.12 5.72 6.73
C PHE A 140 -1.86 5.66 5.86
N ALA A 141 -0.68 5.67 6.49
CA ALA A 141 0.60 5.62 5.79
C ALA A 141 1.15 4.19 5.82
N VAL A 142 1.30 3.56 4.65
CA VAL A 142 1.75 2.17 4.54
C VAL A 142 3.27 2.14 4.49
N VAL A 143 3.88 1.84 5.63
CA VAL A 143 5.32 1.99 5.85
C VAL A 143 6.12 0.96 5.07
N ASP A 144 5.70 -0.30 5.08
CA ASP A 144 6.35 -1.41 4.40
C ASP A 144 6.11 -1.47 2.88
N ALA A 145 5.28 -0.55 2.35
CA ALA A 145 5.12 -0.28 0.93
C ALA A 145 5.75 1.05 0.50
N SER A 146 6.62 1.64 1.34
CA SER A 146 7.24 2.95 1.10
C SER A 146 8.77 2.86 0.99
N GLY A 147 9.47 2.37 2.00
CA GLY A 147 10.92 2.17 2.02
C GLY A 147 11.74 3.47 2.07
N THR A 148 12.86 3.46 2.78
CA THR A 148 13.76 4.60 2.87
C THR A 148 15.24 4.18 2.96
N TYR A 149 16.16 5.15 3.05
CA TYR A 149 17.60 4.94 2.94
C TYR A 149 18.28 4.46 4.25
N SER A 150 17.58 4.43 5.38
CA SER A 150 18.10 3.88 6.64
C SER A 150 16.97 3.63 7.66
N LYS A 151 17.20 2.70 8.60
CA LYS A 151 16.29 2.46 9.74
C LYS A 151 16.10 3.71 10.60
N MET A 152 17.15 4.48 10.84
CA MET A 152 17.05 5.75 11.57
C MET A 152 16.11 6.73 10.88
N ALA A 153 16.19 6.87 9.56
CA ALA A 153 15.29 7.73 8.80
C ALA A 153 13.84 7.26 8.91
N GLN A 154 13.61 5.95 8.89
CA GLN A 154 12.28 5.36 9.10
C GLN A 154 11.74 5.70 10.49
N GLU A 155 12.51 5.44 11.55
CA GLU A 155 12.11 5.68 12.95
C GLU A 155 11.77 7.16 13.21
N ILE A 156 12.63 8.08 12.74
CA ILE A 156 12.38 9.53 12.86
C ILE A 156 11.11 9.91 12.09
N THR A 157 10.93 9.36 10.90
CA THR A 157 9.74 9.65 10.08
C THR A 157 8.46 9.16 10.74
N LEU A 158 8.46 7.94 11.30
CA LEU A 158 7.30 7.39 12.02
C LEU A 158 6.93 8.27 13.22
N ALA A 159 7.90 8.70 14.02
CA ALA A 159 7.64 9.63 15.12
C ALA A 159 7.02 10.93 14.63
N ARG A 160 7.54 11.51 13.53
CA ARG A 160 7.06 12.77 12.94
C ARG A 160 5.63 12.66 12.42
N ILE A 161 5.33 11.62 11.63
CA ILE A 161 4.00 11.49 11.03
C ILE A 161 2.91 11.18 12.07
N VAL A 162 3.24 10.40 13.12
CA VAL A 162 2.32 10.14 14.24
C VAL A 162 1.99 11.43 14.98
N GLN A 163 2.98 12.29 15.26
CA GLN A 163 2.75 13.59 15.88
C GLN A 163 1.85 14.49 15.01
N ALA A 164 1.94 14.36 13.69
CA ALA A 164 1.08 15.10 12.76
C ALA A 164 -0.33 14.52 12.62
N GLY A 165 -0.61 13.36 13.22
CA GLY A 165 -1.90 12.71 13.18
C GLY A 165 -2.10 11.71 12.04
N VAL A 166 -1.05 11.32 11.36
CA VAL A 166 -1.06 10.23 10.38
C VAL A 166 -0.99 8.90 11.12
N VAL A 167 -1.72 7.90 10.66
CA VAL A 167 -1.71 6.53 11.22
C VAL A 167 -0.78 5.64 10.40
N PRO A 168 0.38 5.21 10.92
CA PRO A 168 1.21 4.23 10.26
C PRO A 168 0.55 2.85 10.30
N VAL A 169 0.61 2.14 9.19
CA VAL A 169 0.10 0.78 9.03
C VAL A 169 1.07 -0.03 8.17
N ASP A 170 0.91 -1.34 8.19
CA ASP A 170 1.57 -2.25 7.24
C ASP A 170 0.59 -2.76 6.18
N THR A 171 1.15 -3.33 5.11
CA THR A 171 0.36 -3.83 3.97
C THR A 171 -0.60 -4.96 4.37
N ALA A 172 -0.23 -5.82 5.34
CA ALA A 172 -1.08 -6.91 5.80
C ALA A 172 -2.28 -6.39 6.61
N ALA A 173 -2.07 -5.36 7.44
CA ALA A 173 -3.15 -4.68 8.16
C ALA A 173 -4.14 -4.04 7.18
N VAL A 174 -3.66 -3.33 6.16
CA VAL A 174 -4.51 -2.78 5.09
C VAL A 174 -5.32 -3.89 4.41
N ALA A 175 -4.68 -4.99 4.02
CA ALA A 175 -5.36 -6.13 3.41
C ALA A 175 -6.48 -6.66 4.29
N SER A 176 -6.20 -6.84 5.59
CA SER A 176 -7.14 -7.40 6.57
C SER A 176 -8.33 -6.47 6.82
N GLU A 177 -8.09 -5.17 6.92
CA GLU A 177 -9.17 -4.18 7.10
C GLU A 177 -10.06 -4.03 5.86
N LEU A 178 -9.50 -4.14 4.66
CA LEU A 178 -10.26 -4.09 3.41
C LEU A 178 -11.02 -5.38 3.14
N GLN A 179 -10.42 -6.52 3.43
CA GLN A 179 -11.03 -7.84 3.23
C GLN A 179 -12.14 -8.13 4.24
N LYS A 180 -11.95 -7.81 5.51
CA LYS A 180 -12.86 -8.00 6.66
C LYS A 180 -13.23 -9.45 6.98
N THR A 181 -13.35 -10.33 6.02
CA THR A 181 -13.78 -11.72 6.21
C THR A 181 -13.32 -12.61 5.07
N TRP A 182 -13.05 -13.87 5.37
CA TRP A 182 -12.82 -14.90 4.36
C TRP A 182 -14.12 -15.45 3.75
N HIS A 183 -15.27 -15.18 4.38
CA HIS A 183 -16.59 -15.57 3.87
C HIS A 183 -17.08 -14.57 2.82
N ARG A 184 -16.43 -14.60 1.64
CA ARG A 184 -16.71 -13.70 0.52
C ARG A 184 -16.35 -14.37 -0.83
N PRO A 185 -17.04 -14.02 -1.93
CA PRO A 185 -16.86 -14.71 -3.21
C PRO A 185 -15.47 -14.51 -3.84
N ASP A 186 -14.76 -13.44 -3.50
CA ASP A 186 -13.42 -13.11 -3.99
C ASP A 186 -12.29 -13.49 -3.02
N ALA A 187 -12.57 -14.40 -2.05
CA ALA A 187 -11.59 -14.84 -1.04
C ALA A 187 -10.28 -15.38 -1.65
N GLN A 188 -10.36 -16.08 -2.79
CA GLN A 188 -9.17 -16.59 -3.46
C GLN A 188 -8.27 -15.46 -4.00
N GLN A 189 -8.84 -14.38 -4.52
CA GLN A 189 -8.06 -13.23 -4.97
C GLN A 189 -7.36 -12.53 -3.80
N TRP A 190 -8.01 -12.48 -2.61
CA TRP A 190 -7.38 -11.99 -1.38
C TRP A 190 -6.26 -12.92 -0.91
N ALA A 191 -6.42 -14.24 -1.01
CA ALA A 191 -5.34 -15.18 -0.71
C ALA A 191 -4.08 -14.89 -1.54
N HIS A 192 -4.22 -14.65 -2.84
CA HIS A 192 -3.10 -14.26 -3.71
C HIS A 192 -2.46 -12.91 -3.34
N ILE A 193 -3.23 -11.98 -2.76
CA ILE A 193 -2.66 -10.74 -2.21
C ILE A 193 -1.79 -11.06 -1.00
N TYR A 194 -2.25 -11.89 -0.08
CA TYR A 194 -1.46 -12.30 1.09
C TYR A 194 -0.18 -13.06 0.70
N GLU A 195 -0.18 -13.84 -0.36
CA GLU A 195 1.04 -14.49 -0.90
C GLU A 195 2.11 -13.46 -1.33
N LEU A 196 1.69 -12.30 -1.82
CA LEU A 196 2.62 -11.20 -2.16
C LEU A 196 3.15 -10.51 -0.91
N VAL A 197 2.30 -10.31 0.10
CA VAL A 197 2.63 -9.56 1.32
C VAL A 197 3.54 -10.38 2.24
N PHE A 198 3.21 -11.64 2.45
CA PHE A 198 4.08 -12.56 3.20
C PHE A 198 4.16 -13.92 2.51
N PRO A 199 5.26 -14.15 1.79
CA PRO A 199 5.45 -15.38 1.01
C PRO A 199 5.21 -16.70 1.77
N PRO A 200 5.49 -16.82 3.11
CA PRO A 200 5.14 -18.01 3.85
C PRO A 200 3.65 -18.35 3.88
N TYR A 201 2.77 -17.40 3.55
CA TYR A 201 1.32 -17.66 3.47
C TYR A 201 0.98 -18.63 2.33
N GLN A 202 1.74 -18.63 1.24
CA GLN A 202 1.62 -19.62 0.18
C GLN A 202 1.78 -21.05 0.74
N LEU A 203 2.78 -21.26 1.61
CA LEU A 203 3.03 -22.56 2.22
C LEU A 203 1.85 -23.02 3.10
N LEU A 204 1.17 -22.09 3.77
CA LEU A 204 -0.04 -22.37 4.54
C LEU A 204 -1.18 -22.83 3.63
N ILE A 205 -1.39 -22.14 2.49
CA ILE A 205 -2.40 -22.53 1.49
C ILE A 205 -2.10 -23.90 0.90
N GLU A 206 -0.84 -24.16 0.54
CA GLU A 206 -0.41 -25.47 0.04
C GLU A 206 -0.63 -26.58 1.08
N SER A 207 -0.27 -26.33 2.35
CA SER A 207 -0.51 -27.25 3.45
C SER A 207 -2.00 -27.56 3.62
N TYR A 208 -2.85 -26.53 3.56
CA TYR A 208 -4.30 -26.71 3.62
C TYR A 208 -4.82 -27.54 2.44
N ALA A 209 -4.38 -27.26 1.21
CA ALA A 209 -4.77 -28.02 0.03
C ALA A 209 -4.38 -29.50 0.15
N LYS A 210 -3.18 -29.78 0.65
CA LYS A 210 -2.72 -31.14 0.94
C LYS A 210 -3.57 -31.84 2.02
N ALA A 211 -3.91 -31.16 3.09
CA ALA A 211 -4.78 -31.72 4.13
C ALA A 211 -6.17 -32.05 3.57
N GLN A 212 -6.73 -31.24 2.66
CA GLN A 212 -7.99 -31.55 1.99
C GLN A 212 -7.89 -32.75 1.04
N ASP A 213 -6.74 -32.91 0.38
CA ASP A 213 -6.47 -34.08 -0.47
C ASP A 213 -6.40 -35.36 0.37
N VAL A 214 -5.67 -35.34 1.48
CA VAL A 214 -5.61 -36.49 2.45
C VAL A 214 -6.98 -36.84 2.97
N LEU A 215 -7.82 -35.86 3.29
CA LEU A 215 -9.18 -36.09 3.77
C LEU A 215 -10.04 -36.84 2.74
N LYS A 216 -9.86 -36.57 1.45
CA LYS A 216 -10.64 -37.13 0.34
C LYS A 216 -10.09 -38.48 -0.15
N ASN A 217 -8.76 -38.59 -0.24
CA ASN A 217 -8.08 -39.65 -0.97
C ASN A 217 -7.17 -40.50 -0.10
N ASN A 218 -7.10 -40.25 1.19
CA ASN A 218 -6.12 -40.78 2.16
C ASN A 218 -4.69 -40.37 1.80
N GLU A 219 -3.78 -40.51 2.74
CA GLU A 219 -2.36 -40.20 2.51
C GLU A 219 -1.73 -41.30 1.63
N ARG A 220 -1.04 -40.87 0.58
CA ARG A 220 -0.25 -41.71 -0.29
C ARG A 220 1.20 -41.25 -0.28
N LEU A 221 2.13 -42.20 -0.31
CA LEU A 221 3.54 -41.90 -0.49
C LEU A 221 3.76 -41.27 -1.88
N ASP A 222 4.78 -40.41 -2.00
CA ASP A 222 5.10 -39.74 -3.30
C ASP A 222 5.38 -40.75 -4.43
N SER A 223 5.89 -41.92 -4.11
CA SER A 223 6.09 -43.03 -5.04
C SER A 223 4.79 -43.65 -5.60
N GLU A 224 3.65 -43.39 -4.95
CA GLU A 224 2.33 -43.89 -5.34
C GLU A 224 1.46 -42.85 -6.03
N ARG A 225 2.01 -41.64 -6.20
CA ARG A 225 1.36 -40.55 -6.94
C ARG A 225 1.74 -40.66 -8.40
N SER A 226 0.86 -41.23 -9.20
CA SER A 226 0.98 -41.31 -10.66
C SER A 226 0.35 -40.10 -11.34
#